data_644eb774a43849da0a04f94737329386
#
_entry.id   644eb774a43849da0a04f94737329386
#
_cell.length_a   1.000
_cell.length_b   1.000
_cell.length_c   1.000
_cell.angle_alpha   90.00
_cell.angle_beta   90.00
_cell.angle_gamma   90.00
#
_symmetry.space_group_name_H-M   'P 1'
#
loop_
_entity.id
_entity.type
_entity.pdbx_description
1 polymer ?
#
loop_
_entity_poly.entity_id
_entity_poly.type
_entity_poly.pdbx_seq_one_letter_code
_entity_poly.pdbx_strand_id
1 'polypeptide(L)'
;MEQRSVSFEEQYKFGQEGEIEISNTFKDKGFLILPVWQFTKDSAPVLYGTHGDLILPDMVIFKQLECAFVEAKRKRQYVHYEGVKETGISYRLYKQYMAIHFYTGLDVLVAFLQEEEEPTGMFYVNLLTEGRLWDGKNKNGVQCSEALYFWKLKDLQPL
;
A
#
# COMPACT_ATOMS: atom_id res chain seq x y z
N MET A 1 -18.86 18.61 17.26
CA MET A 1 -18.06 17.38 17.47
C MET A 1 -16.62 17.72 17.15
N GLU A 2 -15.78 17.82 18.16
CA GLU A 2 -14.34 18.04 17.98
C GLU A 2 -13.75 16.79 17.32
N GLN A 3 -13.23 16.92 16.12
CA GLN A 3 -12.37 15.89 15.53
C GLN A 3 -11.09 15.85 16.35
N ARG A 4 -10.94 14.82 17.20
CA ARG A 4 -9.66 14.52 17.83
C ARG A 4 -8.63 14.31 16.71
N SER A 5 -7.64 15.19 16.65
CA SER A 5 -6.46 14.97 15.81
C SER A 5 -5.72 13.75 16.36
N VAL A 6 -5.72 12.67 15.62
CA VAL A 6 -4.94 11.46 15.95
C VAL A 6 -3.47 11.84 15.93
N SER A 7 -2.73 11.53 16.99
CA SER A 7 -1.30 11.86 17.08
C SER A 7 -0.49 11.09 16.04
N PHE A 8 0.70 11.62 15.68
CA PHE A 8 1.62 10.94 14.77
C PHE A 8 2.00 9.54 15.28
N GLU A 9 2.22 9.40 16.58
CA GLU A 9 2.56 8.11 17.20
C GLU A 9 1.43 7.08 17.08
N GLU A 10 0.17 7.51 17.26
CA GLU A 10 -1.00 6.64 17.07
C GLU A 10 -1.15 6.21 15.61
N GLN A 11 -0.91 7.10 14.66
CA GLN A 11 -0.95 6.76 13.22
C GLN A 11 0.18 5.80 12.84
N TYR A 12 1.38 6.02 13.37
CA TYR A 12 2.53 5.15 13.13
C TYR A 12 2.30 3.74 13.68
N LYS A 13 1.85 3.65 14.94
CA LYS A 13 1.51 2.37 15.58
C LYS A 13 0.40 1.63 14.81
N PHE A 14 -0.63 2.36 14.38
CA PHE A 14 -1.70 1.81 13.57
C PHE A 14 -1.19 1.20 12.27
N GLY A 15 -0.27 1.86 11.57
CA GLY A 15 0.39 1.34 10.36
C GLY A 15 1.18 0.07 10.64
N GLN A 16 2.06 0.09 11.66
CA GLN A 16 2.91 -1.05 12.01
C GLN A 16 2.10 -2.31 12.38
N GLU A 17 1.00 -2.17 13.13
CA GLU A 17 0.13 -3.28 13.45
C GLU A 17 -0.46 -3.92 12.18
N GLY A 18 -0.86 -3.09 11.20
CA GLY A 18 -1.34 -3.58 9.90
C GLY A 18 -0.28 -4.32 9.09
N GLU A 19 0.96 -3.81 9.07
CA GLU A 19 2.10 -4.48 8.42
C GLU A 19 2.37 -5.87 9.02
N ILE A 20 2.35 -5.98 10.36
CA ILE A 20 2.54 -7.24 11.07
C ILE A 20 1.42 -8.24 10.74
N GLU A 21 0.17 -7.79 10.73
CA GLU A 21 -0.99 -8.66 10.49
C GLU A 21 -1.01 -9.17 9.04
N ILE A 22 -0.75 -8.31 8.07
CA ILE A 22 -0.60 -8.69 6.65
C ILE A 22 0.56 -9.67 6.48
N SER A 23 1.72 -9.40 7.12
CA SER A 23 2.88 -10.29 7.09
C SER A 23 2.55 -11.68 7.64
N ASN A 24 1.82 -11.77 8.76
CA ASN A 24 1.40 -13.04 9.34
C ASN A 24 0.47 -13.81 8.40
N THR A 25 -0.45 -13.13 7.73
CA THR A 25 -1.34 -13.77 6.75
C THR A 25 -0.57 -14.39 5.58
N PHE A 26 0.46 -13.71 5.05
CA PHE A 26 1.33 -14.31 4.04
C PHE A 26 2.11 -15.52 4.59
N LYS A 27 2.61 -15.46 5.84
CA LYS A 27 3.28 -16.61 6.48
C LYS A 27 2.35 -17.82 6.60
N ASP A 28 1.10 -17.60 7.01
CA ASP A 28 0.10 -18.67 7.14
C ASP A 28 -0.23 -19.31 5.78
N LYS A 29 -0.07 -18.59 4.70
CA LYS A 29 -0.17 -19.10 3.32
C LYS A 29 1.12 -19.76 2.81
N GLY A 30 2.15 -19.88 3.65
CA GLY A 30 3.41 -20.58 3.36
C GLY A 30 4.46 -19.73 2.65
N PHE A 31 4.35 -18.39 2.69
CA PHE A 31 5.41 -17.51 2.22
C PHE A 31 6.50 -17.31 3.28
N LEU A 32 7.75 -17.21 2.84
CA LEU A 32 8.84 -16.64 3.61
C LEU A 32 8.79 -15.12 3.44
N ILE A 33 8.98 -14.39 4.54
CA ILE A 33 8.89 -12.92 4.55
C ILE A 33 10.25 -12.34 4.90
N LEU A 34 10.71 -11.41 4.08
CA LEU A 34 11.80 -10.49 4.40
C LEU A 34 11.18 -9.13 4.73
N PRO A 35 11.04 -8.78 6.03
CA PRO A 35 10.49 -7.50 6.44
C PRO A 35 11.55 -6.42 6.23
N VAL A 36 11.34 -5.56 5.26
CA VAL A 36 12.31 -4.56 4.81
C VAL A 36 12.53 -3.46 5.87
N TRP A 37 11.48 -3.11 6.65
CA TRP A 37 11.56 -2.12 7.74
C TRP A 37 12.55 -2.48 8.86
N GLN A 38 12.96 -3.75 8.98
CA GLN A 38 13.92 -4.16 10.03
C GLN A 38 15.32 -3.57 9.86
N PHE A 39 15.64 -3.08 8.69
CA PHE A 39 17.00 -2.62 8.37
C PHE A 39 17.21 -1.13 8.57
N THR A 40 16.15 -0.38 8.87
CA THR A 40 16.23 1.07 9.07
C THR A 40 15.37 1.51 10.26
N LYS A 41 15.97 2.30 11.18
CA LYS A 41 15.23 2.78 12.37
C LYS A 41 14.36 4.00 12.11
N ASP A 42 14.76 4.89 11.20
CA ASP A 42 14.15 6.22 11.06
C ASP A 42 13.88 6.63 9.61
N SER A 43 14.06 5.74 8.64
CA SER A 43 13.82 6.03 7.23
C SER A 43 13.31 4.80 6.51
N ALA A 44 12.48 5.01 5.48
CA ALA A 44 12.11 3.93 4.58
C ALA A 44 13.37 3.34 3.94
N PRO A 45 13.50 2.00 3.85
CA PRO A 45 14.62 1.37 3.16
C PRO A 45 14.61 1.74 1.67
N VAL A 46 15.81 1.82 1.10
CA VAL A 46 16.05 2.39 -0.23
C VAL A 46 16.87 1.44 -1.08
N LEU A 47 16.49 1.28 -2.34
CA LEU A 47 17.36 0.74 -3.39
C LEU A 47 18.16 1.90 -3.98
N TYR A 48 19.49 1.79 -3.90
CA TYR A 48 20.39 2.78 -4.47
C TYR A 48 20.61 2.52 -5.96
N GLY A 49 20.39 3.52 -6.78
CA GLY A 49 20.58 3.43 -8.22
C GLY A 49 21.31 4.62 -8.81
N THR A 50 21.94 4.43 -9.98
CA THR A 50 22.67 5.50 -10.67
C THR A 50 21.76 6.63 -11.19
N HIS A 51 20.49 6.37 -11.32
CA HIS A 51 19.48 7.34 -11.79
C HIS A 51 18.55 7.85 -10.67
N GLY A 52 18.91 7.61 -9.41
CA GLY A 52 18.16 7.98 -8.23
C GLY A 52 17.80 6.77 -7.37
N ASP A 53 17.46 7.07 -6.13
CA ASP A 53 17.12 6.08 -5.13
C ASP A 53 15.61 5.81 -5.15
N LEU A 54 15.24 4.54 -4.95
CA LEU A 54 13.84 4.11 -4.91
C LEU A 54 13.48 3.62 -3.51
N ILE A 55 12.38 4.14 -2.97
CA ILE A 55 11.82 3.67 -1.69
C ILE A 55 11.26 2.26 -1.90
N LEU A 56 11.71 1.31 -1.08
CA LEU A 56 11.21 -0.06 -1.11
C LEU A 56 9.82 -0.18 -0.46
N PRO A 57 8.98 -1.10 -0.95
CA PRO A 57 7.80 -1.56 -0.22
C PRO A 57 8.16 -2.21 1.12
N ASP A 58 7.16 -2.43 1.98
CA ASP A 58 7.34 -2.86 3.36
C ASP A 58 7.99 -4.24 3.51
N MET A 59 7.78 -5.15 2.56
CA MET A 59 8.35 -6.50 2.65
C MET A 59 8.61 -7.11 1.27
N VAL A 60 9.46 -8.16 1.26
CA VAL A 60 9.60 -9.09 0.14
C VAL A 60 9.07 -10.45 0.57
N ILE A 61 8.27 -11.08 -0.26
CA ILE A 61 7.71 -12.41 -0.03
C ILE A 61 8.31 -13.42 -1.00
N PHE A 62 8.51 -14.63 -0.51
CA PHE A 62 9.07 -15.73 -1.29
C PHE A 62 8.24 -17.00 -1.07
N LYS A 63 7.90 -17.69 -2.15
CA LYS A 63 7.31 -19.02 -2.10
C LYS A 63 7.72 -19.82 -3.32
N GLN A 64 8.49 -20.89 -3.11
CA GLN A 64 9.06 -21.67 -4.22
C GLN A 64 9.87 -20.79 -5.19
N LEU A 65 9.41 -20.65 -6.42
CA LEU A 65 10.03 -19.80 -7.45
C LEU A 65 9.38 -18.41 -7.56
N GLU A 66 8.41 -18.11 -6.71
CA GLU A 66 7.73 -16.84 -6.69
C GLU A 66 8.43 -15.87 -5.74
N CYS A 67 8.61 -14.65 -6.18
CA CYS A 67 9.15 -13.55 -5.38
C CYS A 67 8.40 -12.27 -5.77
N ALA A 68 7.93 -11.52 -4.77
CA ALA A 68 7.27 -10.25 -5.01
C ALA A 68 7.56 -9.26 -3.87
N PHE A 69 7.52 -7.98 -4.20
CA PHE A 69 7.44 -6.92 -3.20
C PHE A 69 6.00 -6.74 -2.74
N VAL A 70 5.81 -6.38 -1.47
CA VAL A 70 4.48 -6.09 -0.92
C VAL A 70 4.53 -4.80 -0.12
N GLU A 71 3.66 -3.87 -0.49
CA GLU A 71 3.31 -2.70 0.32
C GLU A 71 2.08 -3.04 1.14
N ALA A 72 2.13 -2.82 2.44
CA ALA A 72 1.03 -3.08 3.37
C ALA A 72 0.32 -1.79 3.76
N LYS A 73 -1.00 -1.76 3.67
CA LYS A 73 -1.83 -0.62 4.04
C LYS A 73 -2.99 -1.03 4.92
N ARG A 74 -3.07 -0.46 6.11
CA ARG A 74 -4.24 -0.58 6.97
C ARG A 74 -5.20 0.57 6.69
N LYS A 75 -6.45 0.25 6.42
CA LYS A 75 -7.50 1.20 6.05
C LYS A 75 -8.73 1.00 6.92
N ARG A 76 -9.32 2.10 7.37
CA ARG A 76 -10.59 2.06 8.11
C ARG A 76 -11.77 2.04 7.17
N GLN A 77 -11.76 2.88 6.14
CA GLN A 77 -12.87 3.08 5.23
C GLN A 77 -12.41 3.08 3.76
N TYR A 78 -13.31 2.73 2.87
CA TYR A 78 -13.14 2.92 1.44
C TYR A 78 -13.36 4.38 1.04
N VAL A 79 -12.78 4.76 -0.09
CA VAL A 79 -13.17 5.99 -0.78
C VAL A 79 -14.35 5.68 -1.69
N HIS A 80 -15.38 6.51 -1.66
CA HIS A 80 -16.54 6.38 -2.52
C HIS A 80 -16.45 7.37 -3.68
N TYR A 81 -16.36 6.84 -4.89
CA TYR A 81 -16.35 7.64 -6.11
C TYR A 81 -17.41 7.12 -7.09
N GLU A 82 -18.38 7.97 -7.44
CA GLU A 82 -19.49 7.63 -8.34
C GLU A 82 -20.24 6.32 -7.95
N GLY A 83 -20.42 6.11 -6.66
CA GLY A 83 -21.09 4.90 -6.14
C GLY A 83 -20.21 3.64 -6.09
N VAL A 84 -18.94 3.75 -6.47
CA VAL A 84 -17.98 2.63 -6.42
C VAL A 84 -17.05 2.79 -5.21
N LYS A 85 -16.84 1.70 -4.47
CA LYS A 85 -15.84 1.63 -3.40
C LYS A 85 -14.46 1.46 -4.00
N GLU A 86 -13.52 2.29 -3.54
CA GLU A 86 -12.13 2.29 -3.97
C GLU A 86 -11.19 2.33 -2.77
N THR A 87 -9.99 1.79 -2.92
CA THR A 87 -8.88 1.97 -1.99
C THR A 87 -7.60 2.26 -2.76
N GLY A 88 -6.61 2.85 -2.13
CA GLY A 88 -5.44 3.26 -2.89
C GLY A 88 -4.26 3.71 -2.03
N ILE A 89 -3.22 4.15 -2.72
CA ILE A 89 -1.97 4.66 -2.17
C ILE A 89 -1.66 6.04 -2.74
N SER A 90 -0.67 6.72 -2.16
CA SER A 90 -0.18 7.98 -2.73
C SER A 90 0.40 7.73 -4.12
N TYR A 91 0.13 8.65 -5.05
CA TYR A 91 0.64 8.53 -6.42
C TYR A 91 2.18 8.60 -6.47
N ARG A 92 2.78 9.27 -5.48
CA ARG A 92 4.24 9.29 -5.32
C ARG A 92 4.79 7.88 -5.09
N LEU A 93 4.19 7.11 -4.17
CA LEU A 93 4.58 5.71 -3.92
C LEU A 93 4.27 4.82 -5.13
N TYR A 94 3.10 4.98 -5.76
CA TYR A 94 2.76 4.25 -6.97
C TYR A 94 3.85 4.39 -8.04
N LYS A 95 4.35 5.61 -8.31
CA LYS A 95 5.43 5.83 -9.27
C LYS A 95 6.74 5.18 -8.85
N GLN A 96 7.10 5.23 -7.57
CA GLN A 96 8.30 4.57 -7.04
C GLN A 96 8.23 3.06 -7.24
N TYR A 97 7.10 2.46 -6.94
CA TYR A 97 6.89 1.02 -7.07
C TYR A 97 6.78 0.55 -8.52
N MET A 98 6.23 1.35 -9.42
CA MET A 98 6.30 1.10 -10.86
C MET A 98 7.75 1.09 -11.36
N ALA A 99 8.60 2.00 -10.86
CA ALA A 99 10.02 1.99 -11.19
C ALA A 99 10.73 0.74 -10.63
N ILE A 100 10.42 0.32 -9.39
CA ILE A 100 10.94 -0.93 -8.82
C ILE A 100 10.56 -2.13 -9.70
N HIS A 101 9.28 -2.26 -10.07
CA HIS A 101 8.83 -3.32 -10.99
C HIS A 101 9.62 -3.30 -12.30
N PHE A 102 9.78 -2.12 -12.91
CA PHE A 102 10.50 -1.97 -14.17
C PHE A 102 11.97 -2.41 -14.08
N TYR A 103 12.69 -2.01 -13.00
CA TYR A 103 14.11 -2.33 -12.84
C TYR A 103 14.38 -3.76 -12.37
N THR A 104 13.48 -4.36 -11.60
CA THR A 104 13.69 -5.69 -11.02
C THR A 104 13.00 -6.81 -11.80
N GLY A 105 11.96 -6.49 -12.57
CA GLY A 105 11.09 -7.47 -13.19
C GLY A 105 10.19 -8.23 -12.20
N LEU A 106 10.24 -7.88 -10.91
CA LEU A 106 9.41 -8.51 -9.88
C LEU A 106 8.06 -7.84 -9.76
N ASP A 107 7.04 -8.61 -9.43
CA ASP A 107 5.73 -8.07 -9.09
C ASP A 107 5.79 -7.21 -7.83
N VAL A 108 4.99 -6.16 -7.82
CA VAL A 108 4.71 -5.37 -6.63
C VAL A 108 3.22 -5.49 -6.33
N LEU A 109 2.92 -6.01 -5.15
CA LEU A 109 1.56 -6.15 -4.64
C LEU A 109 1.29 -5.04 -3.64
N VAL A 110 0.08 -4.52 -3.65
CA VAL A 110 -0.41 -3.65 -2.57
C VAL A 110 -1.46 -4.42 -1.81
N ALA A 111 -1.17 -4.70 -0.54
CA ALA A 111 -2.06 -5.43 0.36
C ALA A 111 -2.76 -4.47 1.31
N PHE A 112 -4.07 -4.60 1.44
CA PHE A 112 -4.92 -3.77 2.27
C PHE A 112 -5.57 -4.60 3.38
N LEU A 113 -5.43 -4.14 4.63
CA LEU A 113 -6.25 -4.58 5.75
C LEU A 113 -7.39 -3.58 5.92
N GLN A 114 -8.61 -3.99 5.60
CA GLN A 114 -9.82 -3.16 5.69
C GLN A 114 -10.63 -3.54 6.94
N GLU A 115 -10.92 -2.58 7.83
CA GLU A 115 -11.42 -2.91 9.17
C GLU A 115 -12.86 -2.49 9.46
N GLU A 116 -13.25 -1.26 9.14
CA GLU A 116 -14.49 -0.68 9.68
C GLU A 116 -15.66 -0.70 8.69
N GLU A 117 -15.37 -0.77 7.39
CA GLU A 117 -16.38 -0.72 6.35
C GLU A 117 -16.40 -2.02 5.54
N GLU A 118 -17.57 -2.63 5.41
CA GLU A 118 -17.76 -3.86 4.64
C GLU A 118 -17.50 -3.69 3.12
N PRO A 119 -16.88 -4.68 2.46
CA PRO A 119 -16.35 -5.90 3.06
C PRO A 119 -15.06 -5.63 3.84
N THR A 120 -15.02 -6.13 5.08
CA THR A 120 -13.80 -6.12 5.90
C THR A 120 -12.91 -7.30 5.55
N GLY A 121 -11.64 -7.23 5.94
CA GLY A 121 -10.68 -8.30 5.72
C GLY A 121 -9.43 -7.85 4.97
N MET A 122 -8.66 -8.83 4.49
CA MET A 122 -7.45 -8.56 3.74
C MET A 122 -7.65 -8.78 2.27
N PHE A 123 -7.19 -7.83 1.49
CA PHE A 123 -7.25 -7.83 0.03
C PHE A 123 -5.90 -7.41 -0.53
N TYR A 124 -5.61 -7.83 -1.75
CA TYR A 124 -4.43 -7.35 -2.46
C TYR A 124 -4.74 -7.06 -3.92
N VAL A 125 -3.88 -6.28 -4.53
CA VAL A 125 -3.90 -5.99 -5.96
C VAL A 125 -2.47 -5.97 -6.50
N ASN A 126 -2.26 -6.46 -7.70
CA ASN A 126 -1.00 -6.23 -8.40
C ASN A 126 -0.94 -4.77 -8.87
N LEU A 127 0.20 -4.13 -8.68
CA LEU A 127 0.40 -2.73 -9.03
C LEU A 127 0.08 -2.42 -10.51
N LEU A 128 0.24 -3.40 -11.40
CA LEU A 128 -0.05 -3.28 -12.83
C LEU A 128 -1.55 -3.32 -13.16
N THR A 129 -2.40 -3.66 -12.19
CA THR A 129 -3.85 -3.60 -12.38
C THR A 129 -4.28 -2.16 -12.65
N GLU A 130 -5.09 -1.96 -13.68
CA GLU A 130 -5.59 -0.64 -14.04
C GLU A 130 -6.37 -0.01 -12.89
N GLY A 131 -6.04 1.23 -12.59
CA GLY A 131 -6.67 2.01 -11.54
C GLY A 131 -6.98 3.43 -11.99
N ARG A 132 -7.37 4.27 -11.06
CA ARG A 132 -7.74 5.67 -11.29
C ARG A 132 -6.78 6.63 -10.57
N LEU A 133 -6.22 7.56 -11.32
CA LEU A 133 -5.48 8.68 -10.75
C LEU A 133 -6.45 9.80 -10.33
N TRP A 134 -6.31 10.27 -9.09
CA TRP A 134 -6.89 11.52 -8.63
C TRP A 134 -5.77 12.51 -8.32
N ASP A 135 -5.86 13.71 -8.86
CA ASP A 135 -4.81 14.74 -8.77
C ASP A 135 -4.75 15.48 -7.44
N GLY A 136 -5.58 15.07 -6.46
CA GLY A 136 -5.64 15.69 -5.12
C GLY A 136 -6.49 16.95 -5.05
N LYS A 137 -7.21 17.31 -6.12
CA LYS A 137 -8.06 18.52 -6.16
C LYS A 137 -9.52 18.19 -5.91
N ASN A 138 -10.22 19.12 -5.27
CA ASN A 138 -11.68 19.07 -5.14
C ASN A 138 -12.38 19.48 -6.45
N LYS A 139 -13.72 19.42 -6.45
CA LYS A 139 -14.55 19.79 -7.61
C LYS A 139 -14.36 21.25 -8.07
N ASN A 140 -13.84 22.11 -7.21
CA ASN A 140 -13.57 23.52 -7.51
C ASN A 140 -12.12 23.76 -7.97
N GLY A 141 -11.31 22.69 -8.19
CA GLY A 141 -9.92 22.76 -8.60
C GLY A 141 -8.94 23.15 -7.49
N VAL A 142 -9.40 23.20 -6.23
CA VAL A 142 -8.56 23.54 -5.07
C VAL A 142 -7.82 22.31 -4.60
N GLN A 143 -6.49 22.41 -4.41
CA GLN A 143 -5.67 21.33 -3.88
C GLN A 143 -6.06 21.02 -2.43
N CYS A 144 -6.47 19.76 -2.17
CA CYS A 144 -6.93 19.29 -0.86
C CYS A 144 -5.97 18.27 -0.24
N SER A 145 -5.25 17.51 -1.06
CA SER A 145 -4.29 16.52 -0.62
C SER A 145 -3.23 16.27 -1.69
N GLU A 146 -2.29 15.36 -1.43
CA GLU A 146 -1.45 14.80 -2.49
C GLU A 146 -2.28 14.00 -3.51
N ALA A 147 -1.74 13.79 -4.71
CA ALA A 147 -2.35 12.91 -5.71
C ALA A 147 -2.36 11.46 -5.22
N LEU A 148 -3.45 10.75 -5.50
CA LEU A 148 -3.67 9.36 -5.07
C LEU A 148 -3.96 8.47 -6.29
N TYR A 149 -3.58 7.20 -6.19
CA TYR A 149 -3.91 6.17 -7.15
C TYR A 149 -4.81 5.12 -6.51
N PHE A 150 -5.96 4.87 -7.11
CA PHE A 150 -7.03 4.04 -6.57
C PHE A 150 -7.31 2.82 -7.42
N TRP A 151 -7.67 1.72 -6.78
CA TRP A 151 -8.25 0.53 -7.39
C TRP A 151 -9.68 0.33 -6.86
N LYS A 152 -10.56 -0.13 -7.74
CA LYS A 152 -11.92 -0.48 -7.39
C LYS A 152 -11.92 -1.75 -6.55
N LEU A 153 -12.82 -1.84 -5.57
CA LEU A 153 -12.93 -3.03 -4.72
C LEU A 153 -13.09 -4.33 -5.52
N LYS A 154 -13.82 -4.32 -6.63
CA LYS A 154 -14.01 -5.50 -7.51
C LYS A 154 -12.72 -6.01 -8.17
N ASP A 155 -11.69 -5.19 -8.26
CA ASP A 155 -10.40 -5.51 -8.87
C ASP A 155 -9.39 -6.03 -7.83
N LEU A 156 -9.75 -5.99 -6.53
CA LEU A 156 -8.98 -6.54 -5.44
C LEU A 156 -9.27 -8.05 -5.30
N GLN A 157 -8.23 -8.79 -4.93
CA GLN A 157 -8.33 -10.22 -4.62
C GLN A 157 -8.26 -10.41 -3.11
N PRO A 158 -9.07 -11.32 -2.51
CA PRO A 158 -8.93 -11.64 -1.10
C PRO A 158 -7.57 -12.32 -0.85
N LEU A 159 -6.92 -11.89 0.23
CA LEU A 159 -5.64 -12.45 0.67
C LEU A 159 -5.84 -13.65 1.58
#